data_25b0df2a6c2d00b85fa7bb2cf27fe973
#
_entry.id   25b0df2a6c2d00b85fa7bb2cf27fe973
#
_cell.length_a   1.000
_cell.length_b   1.000
_cell.length_c   1.000
_cell.angle_alpha   90.00
_cell.angle_beta   90.00
_cell.angle_gamma   90.00
#
_symmetry.space_group_name_H-M   'P 1'
#
loop_
_entity.id
_entity.type
_entity.pdbx_description
1 polymer ?
#
loop_
_entity_poly.entity_id
_entity_poly.type
_entity_poly.pdbx_seq_one_letter_code
_entity_poly.pdbx_strand_id
1 'polypeptide(L)'
;MAIPTAELQELTNKSIIELYSVELKADVHYTKSAKTATYSQSSSTITITLNSHGFSVGLILSLNFTSGNGIDGVYTIQTVDTNTFTVTGTTSQSTSGNVSFNVNSTLSNPTVYLFHAGNNMKDSLDIVWQSNTYTRIPVKAEGYKYTGKGKLPRPLLSVSNLLGTITAILQLTNQTTAFSDLAGAKVTRRRTLARFLDEENFPSNVNPYKVGSVDPTAELPREVYFIERKTIENRNIVQFEMVGSFDLFGVDAPKKLVTRDDFAGVGTFVNG
;
A
#
# COMPACT_ATOMS: atom_id res chain seq x y z
N MET A 1 -4.99 -12.25 7.28
CA MET A 1 -3.52 -12.16 7.21
C MET A 1 -2.94 -13.17 8.18
N ALA A 2 -2.28 -14.20 7.69
CA ALA A 2 -1.60 -15.18 8.51
C ALA A 2 -0.14 -14.77 8.71
N ILE A 3 0.36 -14.85 9.95
CA ILE A 3 1.76 -14.63 10.25
C ILE A 3 2.47 -15.98 10.10
N PRO A 4 3.53 -16.11 9.30
CA PRO A 4 4.23 -17.37 9.05
C PRO A 4 5.13 -17.75 10.24
N THR A 5 4.56 -17.95 11.43
CA THR A 5 5.29 -18.20 12.66
C THR A 5 6.16 -19.48 12.61
N ALA A 6 5.65 -20.53 11.98
CA ALA A 6 6.40 -21.79 11.82
C ALA A 6 7.67 -21.58 10.97
N GLU A 7 7.57 -20.80 9.91
CA GLU A 7 8.69 -20.48 9.03
C GLU A 7 9.77 -19.64 9.69
N LEU A 8 9.37 -18.75 10.59
CA LEU A 8 10.28 -17.87 11.33
C LEU A 8 11.04 -18.62 12.44
N GLN A 9 10.54 -19.78 12.85
CA GLN A 9 11.16 -20.64 13.88
C GLN A 9 12.12 -21.67 13.30
N GLU A 10 12.20 -21.81 11.96
CA GLU A 10 13.14 -22.72 11.34
C GLU A 10 14.59 -22.21 11.48
N LEU A 11 15.52 -23.15 11.63
CA LEU A 11 16.97 -22.87 11.77
C LEU A 11 17.61 -22.32 10.49
N THR A 12 16.95 -22.48 9.34
CA THR A 12 17.42 -21.96 8.05
C THR A 12 16.83 -20.58 7.79
N ASN A 13 17.69 -19.60 7.62
CA ASN A 13 17.32 -18.21 7.31
C ASN A 13 16.76 -18.14 5.88
N LYS A 14 15.43 -18.05 5.73
CA LYS A 14 14.79 -17.86 4.44
C LYS A 14 14.84 -16.38 4.04
N SER A 15 15.10 -16.11 2.76
CA SER A 15 15.15 -14.73 2.26
C SER A 15 13.80 -14.04 2.43
N ILE A 16 13.79 -12.93 3.16
CA ILE A 16 12.64 -12.05 3.30
C ILE A 16 12.60 -11.16 2.07
N ILE A 17 11.43 -11.11 1.45
CA ILE A 17 11.15 -10.24 0.31
C ILE A 17 10.39 -9.03 0.82
N GLU A 18 10.92 -7.85 0.50
CA GLU A 18 10.34 -6.59 0.89
C GLU A 18 9.62 -5.94 -0.31
N LEU A 19 8.36 -5.64 -0.11
CA LEU A 19 7.47 -5.03 -1.08
C LEU A 19 6.96 -3.70 -0.52
N TYR A 20 6.92 -2.70 -1.36
CA TYR A 20 6.50 -1.35 -0.98
C TYR A 20 5.32 -0.91 -1.82
N SER A 21 4.35 -0.24 -1.18
CA SER A 21 3.31 0.49 -1.88
C SER A 21 3.31 1.95 -1.41
N VAL A 22 3.20 2.87 -2.35
CA VAL A 22 2.98 4.30 -2.11
C VAL A 22 1.60 4.63 -2.61
N GLU A 23 0.68 4.93 -1.68
CA GLU A 23 -0.69 5.33 -1.97
C GLU A 23 -0.82 6.86 -1.88
N LEU A 24 -1.20 7.47 -2.99
CA LEU A 24 -1.36 8.90 -3.08
C LEU A 24 -2.60 9.37 -2.29
N LYS A 25 -2.48 10.50 -1.63
CA LYS A 25 -3.60 11.11 -0.91
C LYS A 25 -4.48 11.91 -1.87
N ALA A 26 -5.76 11.55 -1.91
CA ALA A 26 -6.77 12.29 -2.68
C ALA A 26 -6.88 13.75 -2.22
N ASP A 27 -7.21 14.64 -3.15
CA ASP A 27 -7.33 16.09 -2.97
C ASP A 27 -6.03 16.82 -2.52
N VAL A 28 -4.93 16.06 -2.44
CA VAL A 28 -3.57 16.61 -2.21
C VAL A 28 -2.69 16.28 -3.42
N HIS A 29 -2.60 15.02 -3.80
CA HIS A 29 -1.72 14.57 -4.87
C HIS A 29 -2.44 14.39 -6.21
N TYR A 30 -3.76 14.24 -6.19
CA TYR A 30 -4.59 14.17 -7.39
C TYR A 30 -6.01 14.64 -7.08
N THR A 31 -6.69 15.17 -8.09
CA THR A 31 -8.10 15.49 -7.98
C THR A 31 -8.92 14.21 -8.05
N LYS A 32 -9.59 13.85 -6.98
CA LYS A 32 -10.35 12.62 -6.90
C LYS A 32 -11.67 12.70 -7.64
N SER A 33 -12.04 11.58 -8.26
CA SER A 33 -13.39 11.25 -8.63
C SER A 33 -13.82 10.04 -7.80
N ALA A 34 -14.68 10.25 -6.80
CA ALA A 34 -15.23 9.16 -6.02
C ALA A 34 -16.17 8.33 -6.89
N LYS A 35 -16.03 7.04 -6.86
CA LYS A 35 -16.84 6.06 -7.58
C LYS A 35 -17.46 5.10 -6.58
N THR A 36 -18.73 4.76 -6.83
CA THR A 36 -19.43 3.67 -6.17
C THR A 36 -19.88 2.68 -7.23
N ALA A 37 -19.75 1.42 -6.94
CA ALA A 37 -20.07 0.34 -7.86
C ALA A 37 -20.65 -0.85 -7.09
N THR A 38 -21.25 -1.80 -7.80
CA THR A 38 -21.58 -3.10 -7.24
C THR A 38 -20.50 -4.10 -7.58
N TYR A 39 -20.34 -5.11 -6.74
CA TYR A 39 -19.42 -6.20 -7.02
C TYR A 39 -20.07 -7.56 -6.78
N SER A 40 -19.54 -8.56 -7.45
CA SER A 40 -19.79 -9.97 -7.17
C SER A 40 -18.46 -10.71 -7.19
N GLN A 41 -18.25 -11.55 -6.19
CA GLN A 41 -17.08 -12.43 -6.13
C GLN A 41 -17.51 -13.87 -6.26
N SER A 42 -16.84 -14.60 -7.15
CA SER A 42 -16.96 -16.04 -7.29
C SER A 42 -15.55 -16.62 -7.28
N SER A 43 -15.28 -17.49 -6.32
CA SER A 43 -13.92 -17.95 -6.07
C SER A 43 -12.98 -16.77 -5.76
N SER A 44 -11.84 -16.67 -6.42
CA SER A 44 -10.92 -15.53 -6.27
C SER A 44 -11.18 -14.39 -7.25
N THR A 45 -12.13 -14.52 -8.18
CA THR A 45 -12.43 -13.45 -9.14
C THR A 45 -13.49 -12.51 -8.59
N ILE A 46 -13.16 -11.23 -8.48
CA ILE A 46 -14.08 -10.16 -8.11
C ILE A 46 -14.43 -9.40 -9.39
N THR A 47 -15.68 -9.42 -9.79
CA THR A 47 -16.23 -8.65 -10.90
C THR A 47 -16.91 -7.40 -10.35
N ILE A 48 -16.46 -6.24 -10.79
CA ILE A 48 -17.00 -4.94 -10.39
C ILE A 48 -17.77 -4.36 -11.56
N THR A 49 -19.01 -3.94 -11.31
CA THR A 49 -19.91 -3.36 -12.32
C THR A 49 -19.98 -1.85 -12.13
N LEU A 50 -19.45 -1.13 -13.10
CA LEU A 50 -19.47 0.33 -13.17
C LEU A 50 -19.61 0.77 -14.63
N ASN A 51 -20.73 1.37 -14.97
CA ASN A 51 -21.04 1.75 -16.35
C ASN A 51 -20.03 2.75 -16.92
N SER A 52 -19.57 2.48 -18.15
CA SER A 52 -18.69 3.37 -18.93
C SER A 52 -17.47 3.87 -18.14
N HIS A 53 -16.81 2.98 -17.42
CA HIS A 53 -15.74 3.35 -16.47
C HIS A 53 -14.46 3.84 -17.14
N GLY A 54 -14.16 3.43 -18.37
CA GLY A 54 -12.98 3.88 -19.13
C GLY A 54 -11.62 3.44 -18.55
N PHE A 55 -11.58 2.42 -17.68
CA PHE A 55 -10.35 1.91 -17.09
C PHE A 55 -9.56 1.06 -18.07
N SER A 56 -8.28 0.84 -17.76
CA SER A 56 -7.38 -0.02 -18.51
C SER A 56 -6.89 -1.16 -17.63
N VAL A 57 -6.56 -2.29 -18.24
CA VAL A 57 -5.85 -3.39 -17.56
C VAL A 57 -4.55 -2.89 -16.97
N GLY A 58 -4.21 -3.38 -15.77
CA GLY A 58 -3.03 -2.94 -15.04
C GLY A 58 -3.22 -1.70 -14.16
N LEU A 59 -4.37 -1.01 -14.24
CA LEU A 59 -4.67 0.10 -13.31
C LEU A 59 -4.81 -0.45 -11.89
N ILE A 60 -4.18 0.24 -10.95
CA ILE A 60 -4.18 -0.14 -9.53
C ILE A 60 -5.17 0.75 -8.78
N LEU A 61 -6.09 0.12 -8.04
CA LEU A 61 -7.12 0.78 -7.27
C LEU A 61 -7.09 0.34 -5.81
N SER A 62 -7.35 1.26 -4.91
CA SER A 62 -7.64 0.96 -3.51
C SER A 62 -9.17 0.82 -3.36
N LEU A 63 -9.65 -0.42 -3.16
CA LEU A 63 -11.06 -0.75 -3.06
C LEU A 63 -11.48 -0.84 -1.59
N ASN A 64 -12.61 -0.22 -1.27
CA ASN A 64 -13.27 -0.27 0.02
C ASN A 64 -14.66 -0.90 -0.16
N PHE A 65 -14.85 -2.13 0.31
CA PHE A 65 -16.11 -2.86 0.22
C PHE A 65 -17.05 -2.42 1.32
N THR A 66 -18.09 -1.68 0.95
CA THR A 66 -19.03 -1.06 1.90
C THR A 66 -20.17 -1.97 2.32
N SER A 67 -20.37 -3.09 1.62
CA SER A 67 -21.30 -4.16 2.00
C SER A 67 -20.84 -5.51 1.44
N GLY A 68 -21.38 -6.59 1.97
CA GLY A 68 -20.91 -7.95 1.69
C GLY A 68 -19.63 -8.29 2.46
N ASN A 69 -18.94 -9.36 2.06
CA ASN A 69 -17.73 -9.85 2.73
C ASN A 69 -16.45 -9.61 1.89
N GLY A 70 -16.46 -8.62 0.98
CA GLY A 70 -15.28 -8.22 0.23
C GLY A 70 -14.19 -7.72 1.18
N ILE A 71 -12.93 -7.98 0.84
CA ILE A 71 -11.78 -7.59 1.67
C ILE A 71 -11.18 -6.29 1.11
N ASP A 72 -11.13 -5.24 1.93
CA ASP A 72 -10.53 -3.97 1.57
C ASP A 72 -9.05 -4.12 1.23
N GLY A 73 -8.60 -3.44 0.20
CA GLY A 73 -7.21 -3.53 -0.20
C GLY A 73 -6.88 -2.85 -1.51
N VAL A 74 -5.64 -3.04 -1.91
CA VAL A 74 -5.11 -2.60 -3.21
C VAL A 74 -5.24 -3.74 -4.20
N TYR A 75 -5.81 -3.44 -5.36
CA TYR A 75 -6.09 -4.42 -6.41
C TYR A 75 -5.65 -3.90 -7.77
N THR A 76 -5.10 -4.80 -8.58
CA THR A 76 -4.76 -4.52 -9.98
C THR A 76 -5.87 -5.05 -10.89
N ILE A 77 -6.32 -4.23 -11.82
CA ILE A 77 -7.33 -4.63 -12.81
C ILE A 77 -6.74 -5.66 -13.76
N GLN A 78 -7.38 -6.82 -13.85
CA GLN A 78 -6.95 -7.95 -14.68
C GLN A 78 -7.61 -7.96 -16.07
N THR A 79 -8.91 -7.71 -16.10
CA THR A 79 -9.66 -7.61 -17.35
C THR A 79 -10.61 -6.43 -17.30
N VAL A 80 -10.93 -5.87 -18.46
CA VAL A 80 -11.88 -4.76 -18.62
C VAL A 80 -12.87 -5.06 -19.74
N ASP A 81 -14.09 -4.62 -19.52
CA ASP A 81 -15.14 -4.51 -20.52
C ASP A 81 -15.78 -3.11 -20.38
N THR A 82 -16.74 -2.74 -21.22
CA THR A 82 -17.36 -1.41 -21.23
C THR A 82 -17.95 -1.02 -19.85
N ASN A 83 -18.56 -1.98 -19.17
CA ASN A 83 -19.31 -1.73 -17.92
C ASN A 83 -18.83 -2.57 -16.74
N THR A 84 -17.82 -3.40 -16.94
CA THR A 84 -17.29 -4.28 -15.89
C THR A 84 -15.77 -4.37 -15.97
N PHE A 85 -15.17 -4.61 -14.83
CA PHE A 85 -13.76 -4.98 -14.75
C PHE A 85 -13.55 -6.03 -13.66
N THR A 86 -12.51 -6.82 -13.78
CA THR A 86 -12.19 -7.85 -12.80
C THR A 86 -10.89 -7.58 -12.08
N VAL A 87 -10.86 -7.99 -10.82
CA VAL A 87 -9.64 -8.03 -10.00
C VAL A 87 -9.56 -9.38 -9.30
N THR A 88 -8.37 -9.78 -8.88
CA THR A 88 -8.18 -11.04 -8.16
C THR A 88 -8.23 -10.81 -6.65
N GLY A 89 -9.18 -11.44 -5.98
CA GLY A 89 -9.31 -11.44 -4.54
C GLY A 89 -8.28 -12.34 -3.86
N THR A 90 -7.88 -11.97 -2.67
CA THR A 90 -6.91 -12.73 -1.84
C THR A 90 -7.49 -14.00 -1.23
N THR A 91 -8.82 -14.09 -1.19
CA THR A 91 -9.56 -15.25 -0.65
C THR A 91 -10.56 -15.78 -1.66
N SER A 92 -10.76 -17.10 -1.66
CA SER A 92 -11.80 -17.74 -2.46
C SER A 92 -13.10 -17.74 -1.67
N GLN A 93 -14.10 -17.01 -2.17
CA GLN A 93 -15.42 -16.91 -1.52
C GLN A 93 -16.51 -16.59 -2.55
N SER A 94 -17.78 -16.70 -2.14
CA SER A 94 -18.93 -16.25 -2.91
C SER A 94 -19.64 -15.16 -2.12
N THR A 95 -19.58 -13.93 -2.61
CA THR A 95 -20.17 -12.76 -1.96
C THR A 95 -20.49 -11.68 -2.98
N SER A 96 -21.38 -10.77 -2.63
CA SER A 96 -21.72 -9.60 -3.45
C SER A 96 -22.09 -8.42 -2.56
N GLY A 97 -22.03 -7.23 -3.13
CA GLY A 97 -22.36 -6.01 -2.39
C GLY A 97 -21.93 -4.75 -3.12
N ASN A 98 -21.65 -3.71 -2.35
CA ASN A 98 -21.20 -2.44 -2.86
C ASN A 98 -19.72 -2.20 -2.55
N VAL A 99 -19.07 -1.49 -3.44
CA VAL A 99 -17.68 -1.09 -3.31
C VAL A 99 -17.52 0.39 -3.63
N SER A 100 -16.67 1.09 -2.91
CA SER A 100 -16.32 2.48 -3.15
C SER A 100 -14.81 2.62 -3.34
N PHE A 101 -14.40 3.53 -4.19
CA PHE A 101 -12.99 3.81 -4.46
C PHE A 101 -12.83 5.20 -5.09
N ASN A 102 -11.63 5.74 -5.01
CA ASN A 102 -11.28 6.99 -5.65
C ASN A 102 -10.40 6.72 -6.87
N VAL A 103 -10.66 7.46 -7.94
CA VAL A 103 -9.82 7.46 -9.13
C VAL A 103 -9.30 8.86 -9.40
N ASN A 104 -8.16 8.95 -10.07
CA ASN A 104 -7.69 10.22 -10.60
C ASN A 104 -8.70 10.74 -11.64
N SER A 105 -9.01 12.02 -11.62
CA SER A 105 -9.96 12.64 -12.56
C SER A 105 -9.55 12.45 -14.03
N THR A 106 -8.27 12.32 -14.29
CA THR A 106 -7.73 12.09 -15.64
C THR A 106 -7.69 10.62 -16.05
N LEU A 107 -7.92 9.69 -15.12
CA LEU A 107 -7.91 8.22 -15.29
C LEU A 107 -6.59 7.62 -15.81
N SER A 108 -5.63 8.45 -16.22
CA SER A 108 -4.40 8.01 -16.88
C SER A 108 -3.25 7.67 -15.91
N ASN A 109 -3.36 8.09 -14.64
CA ASN A 109 -2.30 7.89 -13.66
C ASN A 109 -2.76 6.99 -12.52
N PRO A 110 -1.97 6.00 -12.11
CA PRO A 110 -2.26 5.20 -10.94
C PRO A 110 -2.27 6.07 -9.67
N THR A 111 -3.14 5.73 -8.73
CA THR A 111 -3.17 6.35 -7.40
C THR A 111 -2.34 5.58 -6.39
N VAL A 112 -1.86 4.40 -6.78
CA VAL A 112 -1.00 3.53 -5.98
C VAL A 112 0.17 3.07 -6.84
N TYR A 113 1.37 3.19 -6.32
CA TYR A 113 2.61 2.71 -6.94
C TYR A 113 3.15 1.55 -6.14
N LEU A 114 3.46 0.45 -6.82
CA LEU A 114 3.99 -0.77 -6.23
C LEU A 114 5.43 -0.99 -6.70
N PHE A 115 6.36 -1.21 -5.77
CA PHE A 115 7.76 -1.43 -6.12
C PHE A 115 8.51 -2.31 -5.11
N HIS A 116 9.64 -2.84 -5.56
CA HIS A 116 10.53 -3.66 -4.75
C HIS A 116 12.00 -3.43 -5.14
N ALA A 117 12.92 -3.81 -4.25
CA ALA A 117 14.38 -3.71 -4.49
C ALA A 117 15.04 -5.03 -4.90
N GLY A 118 14.32 -6.15 -4.81
CA GLY A 118 14.85 -7.50 -5.03
C GLY A 118 14.98 -7.91 -6.49
N ASN A 119 15.24 -9.18 -6.69
CA ASN A 119 15.17 -9.86 -7.99
C ASN A 119 14.13 -10.97 -7.90
N ASN A 120 13.39 -11.21 -8.98
CA ASN A 120 12.66 -12.46 -9.10
C ASN A 120 13.59 -13.57 -9.63
N MET A 121 13.09 -14.79 -9.66
CA MET A 121 13.85 -15.94 -10.16
C MET A 121 13.61 -16.22 -11.65
N LYS A 122 12.89 -15.36 -12.34
CA LYS A 122 12.57 -15.39 -13.74
C LYS A 122 13.28 -14.23 -14.46
N ASP A 123 13.32 -14.22 -15.77
CA ASP A 123 13.94 -13.16 -16.58
C ASP A 123 13.24 -11.79 -16.42
N SER A 124 12.00 -11.77 -15.95
CA SER A 124 11.30 -10.55 -15.60
C SER A 124 11.85 -10.00 -14.28
N LEU A 125 12.11 -8.71 -14.25
CA LEU A 125 12.68 -8.05 -13.08
C LEU A 125 11.62 -7.74 -12.00
N ASP A 126 10.34 -7.83 -12.35
CA ASP A 126 9.23 -7.49 -11.46
C ASP A 126 8.80 -8.68 -10.61
N ILE A 127 8.27 -8.43 -9.42
CA ILE A 127 7.73 -9.45 -8.52
C ILE A 127 6.21 -9.38 -8.56
N VAL A 128 5.56 -10.53 -8.76
CA VAL A 128 4.11 -10.67 -8.66
C VAL A 128 3.77 -11.30 -7.32
N TRP A 129 2.90 -10.67 -6.55
CA TRP A 129 2.38 -11.20 -5.31
C TRP A 129 0.94 -10.78 -5.08
N GLN A 130 0.09 -11.76 -4.79
CA GLN A 130 -1.37 -11.57 -4.70
C GLN A 130 -1.93 -10.90 -5.98
N SER A 131 -1.45 -11.34 -7.13
CA SER A 131 -1.79 -10.83 -8.47
C SER A 131 -1.48 -9.33 -8.68
N ASN A 132 -0.70 -8.72 -7.79
CA ASN A 132 -0.21 -7.36 -7.95
C ASN A 132 1.27 -7.41 -8.41
N THR A 133 1.57 -6.67 -9.47
CA THR A 133 2.93 -6.55 -9.98
C THR A 133 3.67 -5.41 -9.30
N TYR A 134 4.76 -5.75 -8.64
CA TYR A 134 5.67 -4.80 -8.01
C TYR A 134 6.84 -4.55 -8.94
N THR A 135 6.96 -3.32 -9.43
CA THR A 135 8.02 -2.93 -10.36
C THR A 135 9.36 -2.86 -9.64
N ARG A 136 10.40 -3.36 -10.29
CA ARG A 136 11.75 -3.29 -9.75
C ARG A 136 12.30 -1.87 -9.80
N ILE A 137 12.39 -1.25 -8.64
CA ILE A 137 13.05 0.04 -8.45
C ILE A 137 13.96 -0.11 -7.24
N PRO A 138 15.28 0.13 -7.36
CA PRO A 138 16.17 0.06 -6.21
C PRO A 138 15.70 1.01 -5.10
N VAL A 139 15.38 0.43 -3.96
CA VAL A 139 14.88 1.14 -2.78
C VAL A 139 15.69 0.71 -1.56
N LYS A 140 16.00 1.68 -0.70
CA LYS A 140 16.62 1.46 0.60
C LYS A 140 15.77 2.13 1.66
N ALA A 141 15.35 1.36 2.66
CA ALA A 141 14.54 1.85 3.74
C ALA A 141 15.23 1.56 5.09
N GLU A 142 15.48 2.60 5.87
CA GLU A 142 16.25 2.53 7.11
C GLU A 142 15.50 3.25 8.24
N GLY A 143 15.89 2.96 9.49
CA GLY A 143 15.38 3.71 10.65
C GLY A 143 14.10 3.18 11.28
N TYR A 144 13.71 1.94 11.00
CA TYR A 144 12.49 1.30 11.56
C TYR A 144 12.62 0.83 13.02
N LYS A 145 13.79 0.96 13.63
CA LYS A 145 14.03 0.43 14.97
C LYS A 145 13.31 1.27 16.03
N TYR A 146 12.52 0.61 16.84
CA TYR A 146 11.95 1.20 18.06
C TYR A 146 13.03 1.28 19.15
N THR A 147 13.14 2.45 19.79
CA THR A 147 14.02 2.64 20.93
C THR A 147 13.20 2.66 22.19
N GLY A 148 13.67 1.99 23.27
CA GLY A 148 12.98 1.96 24.57
C GLY A 148 12.85 3.34 25.27
N LYS A 149 13.28 4.43 24.62
CA LYS A 149 13.24 5.81 25.14
C LYS A 149 11.97 6.58 24.71
N GLY A 150 10.94 5.90 24.19
CA GLY A 150 9.66 6.51 23.84
C GLY A 150 9.65 7.36 22.56
N LYS A 151 10.78 7.48 21.84
CA LYS A 151 10.81 8.18 20.55
C LYS A 151 10.30 7.26 19.44
N LEU A 152 9.30 7.72 18.71
CA LEU A 152 8.79 7.00 17.53
C LEU A 152 9.84 6.98 16.42
N PRO A 153 9.96 5.88 15.67
CA PRO A 153 10.88 5.80 14.54
C PRO A 153 10.43 6.74 13.42
N ARG A 154 11.39 7.44 12.82
CA ARG A 154 11.25 8.24 11.60
C ARG A 154 12.08 7.61 10.50
N PRO A 155 11.55 6.62 9.79
CA PRO A 155 12.31 5.94 8.75
C PRO A 155 12.60 6.86 7.56
N LEU A 156 13.73 6.57 6.91
CA LEU A 156 14.12 7.19 5.64
C LEU A 156 13.88 6.19 4.52
N LEU A 157 13.17 6.62 3.48
CA LEU A 157 12.96 5.85 2.26
C LEU A 157 13.74 6.52 1.13
N SER A 158 14.81 5.87 0.66
CA SER A 158 15.60 6.32 -0.48
C SER A 158 15.25 5.48 -1.70
N VAL A 159 14.79 6.10 -2.76
CA VAL A 159 14.37 5.43 -4.00
C VAL A 159 15.25 5.88 -5.15
N SER A 160 15.67 4.95 -6.00
CA SER A 160 16.44 5.26 -7.20
C SER A 160 15.62 6.12 -8.17
N ASN A 161 16.26 7.16 -8.72
CA ASN A 161 15.65 8.08 -9.67
C ASN A 161 16.36 8.08 -11.04
N LEU A 162 17.18 7.08 -11.30
CA LEU A 162 17.96 6.99 -12.53
C LEU A 162 17.12 7.04 -13.82
N LEU A 163 15.89 6.50 -13.76
CA LEU A 163 14.93 6.53 -14.85
C LEU A 163 14.02 7.76 -14.83
N GLY A 164 14.15 8.64 -13.84
CA GLY A 164 13.28 9.81 -13.68
C GLY A 164 11.83 9.51 -13.27
N THR A 165 11.51 8.26 -12.97
CA THR A 165 10.13 7.83 -12.65
C THR A 165 9.60 8.54 -11.43
N ILE A 166 10.41 8.65 -10.37
CA ILE A 166 9.98 9.32 -9.13
C ILE A 166 9.81 10.81 -9.35
N THR A 167 10.72 11.45 -10.08
CA THR A 167 10.57 12.88 -10.46
C THR A 167 9.32 13.12 -11.28
N ALA A 168 8.96 12.21 -12.21
CA ALA A 168 7.71 12.32 -12.95
C ALA A 168 6.48 12.24 -12.05
N ILE A 169 6.47 11.35 -11.07
CA ILE A 169 5.40 11.24 -10.06
C ILE A 169 5.31 12.55 -9.24
N LEU A 170 6.43 13.07 -8.78
CA LEU A 170 6.49 14.34 -8.05
C LEU A 170 5.96 15.52 -8.89
N GLN A 171 6.31 15.58 -10.17
CA GLN A 171 5.78 16.62 -11.07
C GLN A 171 4.26 16.53 -11.23
N LEU A 172 3.72 15.32 -11.39
CA LEU A 172 2.28 15.10 -11.50
C LEU A 172 1.53 15.50 -10.23
N THR A 173 2.04 15.10 -9.07
CA THR A 173 1.40 15.41 -7.78
C THR A 173 1.50 16.90 -7.45
N ASN A 174 2.60 17.57 -7.80
CA ASN A 174 2.78 19.00 -7.59
C ASN A 174 1.91 19.86 -8.54
N GLN A 175 1.34 19.30 -9.60
CA GLN A 175 0.32 19.99 -10.41
C GLN A 175 -1.01 20.18 -9.65
N THR A 176 -1.34 19.25 -8.74
CA THR A 176 -2.56 19.35 -7.93
C THR A 176 -2.36 20.27 -6.74
N THR A 177 -1.28 20.07 -6.00
CA THR A 177 -0.90 20.94 -4.87
C THR A 177 0.58 21.27 -5.01
N ALA A 178 0.89 22.54 -5.28
CA ALA A 178 2.26 22.99 -5.46
C ALA A 178 3.11 22.65 -4.23
N PHE A 179 4.31 22.10 -4.49
CA PHE A 179 5.29 21.72 -3.46
C PHE A 179 4.78 20.65 -2.45
N SER A 180 3.77 19.87 -2.82
CA SER A 180 3.30 18.78 -1.95
C SER A 180 4.35 17.67 -1.79
N ASP A 181 5.20 17.46 -2.82
CA ASP A 181 6.32 16.51 -2.82
C ASP A 181 6.00 15.15 -2.19
N LEU A 182 4.79 14.65 -2.44
CA LEU A 182 4.22 13.43 -1.85
C LEU A 182 3.96 13.50 -0.33
N ALA A 183 4.04 14.67 0.30
CA ALA A 183 3.75 14.78 1.74
C ALA A 183 2.33 14.29 2.06
N GLY A 184 2.21 13.41 3.04
CA GLY A 184 0.95 12.75 3.42
C GLY A 184 0.61 11.51 2.61
N ALA A 185 1.40 11.10 1.60
CA ALA A 185 1.24 9.83 0.92
C ALA A 185 1.51 8.68 1.91
N LYS A 186 0.67 7.64 1.84
CA LYS A 186 0.79 6.46 2.69
C LYS A 186 1.77 5.48 2.09
N VAL A 187 2.78 5.11 2.85
CA VAL A 187 3.77 4.09 2.50
C VAL A 187 3.52 2.85 3.32
N THR A 188 3.29 1.73 2.64
CA THR A 188 3.15 0.44 3.31
C THR A 188 4.31 -0.45 2.91
N ARG A 189 5.09 -0.90 3.90
CA ARG A 189 6.12 -1.93 3.75
C ARG A 189 5.51 -3.27 4.11
N ARG A 190 5.55 -4.20 3.18
CA ARG A 190 5.10 -5.58 3.35
C ARG A 190 6.31 -6.51 3.24
N ARG A 191 6.36 -7.55 4.05
CA ARG A 191 7.45 -8.50 4.05
C ARG A 191 6.89 -9.91 4.00
N THR A 192 7.32 -10.67 3.01
CA THR A 192 6.91 -12.05 2.80
C THR A 192 8.10 -12.93 2.48
N LEU A 193 7.89 -14.21 2.24
CA LEU A 193 8.92 -15.17 1.87
C LEU A 193 8.68 -15.69 0.45
N ALA A 194 9.73 -16.14 -0.23
CA ALA A 194 9.64 -16.62 -1.60
C ALA A 194 8.60 -17.74 -1.81
N ARG A 195 8.35 -18.59 -0.80
CA ARG A 195 7.34 -19.66 -0.90
C ARG A 195 5.90 -19.16 -0.99
N PHE A 196 5.63 -17.90 -0.61
CA PHE A 196 4.30 -17.30 -0.63
C PHE A 196 4.08 -16.42 -1.87
N LEU A 197 5.08 -16.28 -2.73
CA LEU A 197 4.95 -15.55 -3.98
C LEU A 197 4.13 -16.36 -4.99
N ASP A 198 3.51 -15.64 -5.91
CA ASP A 198 2.76 -16.19 -7.03
C ASP A 198 3.69 -16.99 -7.94
N GLU A 199 3.16 -18.02 -8.58
CA GLU A 199 3.93 -18.97 -9.40
C GLU A 199 4.58 -18.30 -10.62
N GLU A 200 4.02 -17.17 -11.05
CA GLU A 200 4.54 -16.37 -12.16
C GLU A 200 5.96 -15.84 -11.95
N ASN A 201 6.44 -15.78 -10.70
CA ASN A 201 7.79 -15.34 -10.37
C ASN A 201 8.87 -16.38 -10.66
N PHE A 202 8.50 -17.60 -11.01
CA PHE A 202 9.43 -18.74 -11.09
C PHE A 202 9.46 -19.33 -12.51
N PRO A 203 10.59 -19.96 -12.90
CA PRO A 203 10.68 -20.70 -14.16
C PRO A 203 9.55 -21.70 -14.31
N SER A 204 8.99 -21.82 -15.51
CA SER A 204 7.87 -22.71 -15.83
C SER A 204 6.60 -22.46 -15.00
N ASN A 205 6.48 -21.31 -14.34
CA ASN A 205 5.38 -20.95 -13.45
C ASN A 205 5.14 -21.99 -12.34
N VAL A 206 6.21 -22.51 -11.78
CA VAL A 206 6.18 -23.46 -10.65
C VAL A 206 7.04 -22.92 -9.52
N ASN A 207 6.42 -22.65 -8.37
CA ASN A 207 7.16 -22.21 -7.19
C ASN A 207 7.84 -23.41 -6.50
N PRO A 208 9.17 -23.55 -6.59
CA PRO A 208 9.88 -24.71 -6.04
C PRO A 208 9.90 -24.73 -4.51
N TYR A 209 9.56 -23.62 -3.87
CA TYR A 209 9.53 -23.51 -2.41
C TYR A 209 8.15 -23.80 -1.82
N LYS A 210 7.12 -23.98 -2.66
CA LYS A 210 5.75 -24.25 -2.24
C LYS A 210 5.58 -25.73 -1.91
N VAL A 211 5.99 -26.13 -0.71
CA VAL A 211 5.83 -27.50 -0.22
C VAL A 211 4.58 -27.55 0.68
N GLY A 212 3.62 -28.43 0.35
CA GLY A 212 2.37 -28.59 1.09
C GLY A 212 1.34 -27.48 0.83
N SER A 213 0.36 -27.35 1.73
CA SER A 213 -0.61 -26.26 1.67
C SER A 213 0.02 -24.97 2.17
N VAL A 214 0.02 -23.94 1.34
CA VAL A 214 0.65 -22.64 1.62
C VAL A 214 -0.43 -21.57 1.54
N ASP A 215 -0.52 -20.72 2.57
CA ASP A 215 -1.36 -19.54 2.54
C ASP A 215 -0.68 -18.44 1.68
N PRO A 216 -1.23 -18.10 0.49
CA PRO A 216 -0.65 -17.10 -0.39
C PRO A 216 -0.71 -15.67 0.21
N THR A 217 -1.45 -15.49 1.31
CA THR A 217 -1.59 -14.19 1.97
C THR A 217 -0.64 -14.03 3.15
N ALA A 218 0.20 -15.02 3.43
CA ALA A 218 1.09 -15.00 4.58
C ALA A 218 2.17 -13.93 4.45
N GLU A 219 2.21 -13.04 5.42
CA GLU A 219 3.16 -11.94 5.51
C GLU A 219 3.51 -11.61 6.96
N LEU A 220 4.66 -10.98 7.17
CA LEU A 220 5.01 -10.38 8.45
C LEU A 220 4.10 -9.17 8.73
N PRO A 221 4.01 -8.72 9.99
CA PRO A 221 3.22 -7.54 10.32
C PRO A 221 3.55 -6.37 9.40
N ARG A 222 2.52 -5.75 8.84
CA ARG A 222 2.64 -4.59 7.95
C ARG A 222 3.14 -3.39 8.72
N GLU A 223 4.03 -2.66 8.09
CA GLU A 223 4.53 -1.40 8.60
C GLU A 223 3.95 -0.27 7.74
N VAL A 224 3.17 0.61 8.37
CA VAL A 224 2.50 1.72 7.70
C VAL A 224 3.06 3.04 8.22
N TYR A 225 3.56 3.84 7.29
CA TYR A 225 4.08 5.18 7.53
C TYR A 225 3.48 6.16 6.53
N PHE A 226 3.70 7.44 6.78
CA PHE A 226 3.31 8.52 5.88
C PHE A 226 4.55 9.34 5.54
N ILE A 227 4.63 9.80 4.31
CA ILE A 227 5.70 10.73 3.89
C ILE A 227 5.45 12.06 4.60
N GLU A 228 6.42 12.51 5.37
CA GLU A 228 6.37 13.83 6.00
C GLU A 228 6.95 14.89 5.06
N ARG A 229 8.13 14.59 4.50
CA ARG A 229 8.81 15.51 3.58
C ARG A 229 9.80 14.79 2.69
N LYS A 230 10.10 15.42 1.56
CA LYS A 230 11.23 15.07 0.71
C LYS A 230 12.50 15.72 1.28
N THR A 231 13.53 14.94 1.55
CA THR A 231 14.80 15.42 2.13
C THR A 231 15.86 15.62 1.06
N ILE A 232 15.90 14.78 0.04
CA ILE A 232 16.86 14.85 -1.06
C ILE A 232 16.13 14.57 -2.36
N GLU A 233 16.43 15.34 -3.39
CA GLU A 233 16.10 15.02 -4.77
C GLU A 233 17.29 15.37 -5.66
N ASN A 234 17.76 14.37 -6.39
CA ASN A 234 18.77 14.54 -7.44
C ASN A 234 18.56 13.50 -8.55
N ARG A 235 19.42 13.51 -9.56
CA ARG A 235 19.31 12.60 -10.70
C ARG A 235 19.39 11.11 -10.30
N ASN A 236 20.06 10.79 -9.20
CA ASN A 236 20.33 9.40 -8.82
C ASN A 236 19.31 8.86 -7.82
N ILE A 237 18.91 9.68 -6.85
CA ILE A 237 18.03 9.28 -5.74
C ILE A 237 17.04 10.38 -5.38
N VAL A 238 15.88 9.94 -4.90
CA VAL A 238 14.96 10.77 -4.11
C VAL A 238 14.82 10.13 -2.75
N GLN A 239 14.91 10.93 -1.69
CA GLN A 239 14.81 10.47 -0.32
C GLN A 239 13.66 11.17 0.41
N PHE A 240 12.88 10.38 1.12
CA PHE A 240 11.75 10.82 1.92
C PHE A 240 11.96 10.47 3.38
N GLU A 241 11.64 11.40 4.27
CA GLU A 241 11.46 11.14 5.69
C GLU A 241 10.01 10.72 5.93
N MET A 242 9.82 9.63 6.68
CA MET A 242 8.51 9.07 6.98
C MET A 242 8.22 9.14 8.47
N VAL A 243 6.92 9.23 8.80
CA VAL A 243 6.43 9.28 10.18
C VAL A 243 5.26 8.31 10.37
N GLY A 244 5.07 7.86 11.60
CA GLY A 244 3.88 7.13 11.98
C GLY A 244 2.64 8.03 11.97
N SER A 245 1.45 7.43 11.88
CA SER A 245 0.17 8.16 11.82
C SER A 245 -0.07 9.11 13.00
N PHE A 246 0.51 8.83 14.18
CA PHE A 246 0.37 9.66 15.38
C PHE A 246 1.31 10.87 15.40
N ASP A 247 2.34 10.87 14.58
CA ASP A 247 3.36 11.94 14.52
C ASP A 247 3.24 12.77 13.23
N LEU A 248 2.19 12.55 12.45
CA LEU A 248 1.93 13.27 11.22
C LEU A 248 1.47 14.70 11.54
N PHE A 249 2.00 15.68 10.82
CA PHE A 249 1.62 17.08 10.97
C PHE A 249 0.10 17.27 10.81
N GLY A 250 -0.53 17.99 11.78
CA GLY A 250 -1.97 18.21 11.80
C GLY A 250 -2.80 17.11 12.47
N VAL A 251 -2.16 16.11 13.09
CA VAL A 251 -2.82 15.12 13.94
C VAL A 251 -2.62 15.49 15.39
N ASP A 252 -3.66 15.98 16.05
CA ASP A 252 -3.66 16.27 17.48
C ASP A 252 -3.94 14.99 18.28
N ALA A 253 -3.04 14.64 19.19
CA ALA A 253 -3.23 13.55 20.15
C ALA A 253 -2.83 14.03 21.57
N PRO A 254 -3.80 14.17 22.47
CA PRO A 254 -5.22 13.86 22.38
C PRO A 254 -6.00 14.88 21.54
N LYS A 255 -7.03 14.42 20.84
CA LYS A 255 -7.90 15.23 19.97
C LYS A 255 -8.66 16.32 20.74
N LYS A 256 -8.85 16.15 22.04
CA LYS A 256 -9.43 17.14 22.95
C LYS A 256 -8.45 17.45 24.09
N LEU A 257 -8.23 18.72 24.33
CA LEU A 257 -7.60 19.19 25.57
C LEU A 257 -8.60 19.02 26.72
N VAL A 258 -8.06 18.64 27.89
CA VAL A 258 -8.86 18.56 29.13
C VAL A 258 -9.01 19.98 29.66
N THR A 259 -10.09 20.65 29.24
CA THR A 259 -10.43 22.02 29.68
C THR A 259 -11.57 22.00 30.68
N ARG A 260 -11.73 23.06 31.42
CA ARG A 260 -12.80 23.19 32.44
C ARG A 260 -14.20 23.23 31.79
N ASP A 261 -14.30 23.68 30.56
CA ASP A 261 -15.56 23.73 29.78
C ASP A 261 -16.08 22.34 29.44
N ASP A 262 -15.17 21.40 29.11
CA ASP A 262 -15.51 20.02 28.81
C ASP A 262 -15.54 19.11 30.06
N PHE A 263 -14.77 19.46 31.10
CA PHE A 263 -14.60 18.67 32.33
C PHE A 263 -14.63 19.59 33.57
N ALA A 264 -15.78 19.77 34.17
CA ALA A 264 -16.00 20.70 35.27
C ALA A 264 -15.09 20.47 36.50
N GLY A 265 -14.52 19.26 36.65
CA GLY A 265 -13.61 18.91 37.75
C GLY A 265 -12.14 19.29 37.53
N VAL A 266 -11.76 19.81 36.33
CA VAL A 266 -10.37 20.16 36.05
C VAL A 266 -9.93 21.39 36.83
N GLY A 267 -8.85 21.23 37.58
CA GLY A 267 -8.28 22.30 38.42
C GLY A 267 -9.02 22.62 39.71
N THR A 268 -10.04 21.84 40.09
CA THR A 268 -10.67 21.90 41.39
C THR A 268 -10.00 20.87 42.31
N PHE A 269 -8.89 21.24 42.95
CA PHE A 269 -8.43 20.53 44.12
C PHE A 269 -9.21 21.03 45.34
N VAL A 270 -10.06 20.19 45.88
CA VAL A 270 -10.64 20.42 47.20
C VAL A 270 -9.61 19.90 48.20
N ASN A 271 -8.86 20.79 48.85
CA ASN A 271 -8.12 20.43 50.03
C ASN A 271 -9.15 20.08 51.09
N GLY A 272 -9.29 18.81 51.43
CA GLY A 272 -10.01 18.33 52.60
C GLY A 272 -9.19 18.50 53.86
#